data_64071b9c395ba66335ff42e237ea3a65
#
_entry.id   64071b9c395ba66335ff42e237ea3a65
#
_cell.length_a   1.000
_cell.length_b   1.000
_cell.length_c   1.000
_cell.angle_alpha   90.00
_cell.angle_beta   90.00
_cell.angle_gamma   90.00
#
_symmetry.space_group_name_H-M   'P 1'
#
loop_
_entity.id
_entity.type
_entity.pdbx_description
1 polymer ?
#
loop_
_entity_poly.entity_id
_entity_poly.type
_entity_poly.pdbx_seq_one_letter_code
_entity_poly.pdbx_strand_id
1 'polypeptide(L)'
;MQTVQLGQTGLQISRLGFGGIPIQRIDQPGTRALLKAAHEAGINYIDTARAYTVSEAWIGQSLQELGLRDEFVLATKCRALTRAEMEAQLAQSLADLRTDHIELYQFHNPSLDDLKTILAPGGALEALLAAKEQGVVGHIGITAHLAAVFEAALDVPQIETVMFPYNIVEQQGAELIARCHAAGKGFIAMKPLAGGAIEDGRLALR
;
A
#
# COMPACT_ATOMS: atom_id res chain seq x y z
N MET A 1 -5.70 -15.07 -12.33
CA MET A 1 -6.08 -13.65 -12.07
C MET A 1 -5.50 -12.78 -13.17
N GLN A 2 -6.16 -11.69 -13.59
CA GLN A 2 -5.58 -10.73 -14.53
C GLN A 2 -4.57 -9.85 -13.80
N THR A 3 -3.40 -9.61 -14.42
CA THR A 3 -2.38 -8.68 -13.91
C THR A 3 -2.41 -7.35 -14.65
N VAL A 4 -1.98 -6.31 -14.00
CA VAL A 4 -1.85 -4.95 -14.55
C VAL A 4 -0.54 -4.33 -14.07
N GLN A 5 0.03 -3.46 -14.88
CA GLN A 5 1.17 -2.66 -14.44
C GLN A 5 0.68 -1.50 -13.55
N LEU A 6 1.30 -1.32 -12.40
CA LEU A 6 0.97 -0.24 -11.46
C LEU A 6 1.65 1.07 -11.87
N GLY A 7 0.96 1.88 -12.68
CA GLY A 7 1.54 3.12 -13.22
C GLY A 7 2.83 2.88 -13.99
N GLN A 8 3.84 3.71 -13.74
CA GLN A 8 5.19 3.59 -14.33
C GLN A 8 6.19 2.87 -13.41
N THR A 9 5.73 2.24 -12.31
CA THR A 9 6.61 1.53 -11.38
C THR A 9 7.25 0.27 -11.97
N GLY A 10 6.67 -0.28 -13.04
CA GLY A 10 7.08 -1.59 -13.58
C GLY A 10 6.50 -2.78 -12.80
N LEU A 11 5.93 -2.58 -11.62
CA LEU A 11 5.32 -3.64 -10.83
C LEU A 11 4.12 -4.24 -11.57
N GLN A 12 4.16 -5.56 -11.77
CA GLN A 12 3.05 -6.33 -12.33
C GLN A 12 2.24 -6.92 -11.18
N ILE A 13 1.10 -6.31 -10.88
CA ILE A 13 0.25 -6.71 -9.76
C ILE A 13 -1.05 -7.33 -10.24
N SER A 14 -1.62 -8.22 -9.45
CA SER A 14 -2.98 -8.72 -9.68
C SER A 14 -3.98 -7.57 -9.56
N ARG A 15 -4.96 -7.54 -10.45
CA ARG A 15 -5.99 -6.49 -10.49
C ARG A 15 -6.79 -6.39 -9.19
N LEU A 16 -6.90 -7.49 -8.45
CA LEU A 16 -7.43 -7.55 -7.10
C LEU A 16 -6.28 -7.77 -6.12
N GLY A 17 -6.14 -6.89 -5.13
CA GLY A 17 -5.15 -7.00 -4.06
C GLY A 17 -5.74 -7.59 -2.78
N PHE A 18 -4.88 -8.16 -1.95
CA PHE A 18 -5.21 -8.64 -0.61
C PHE A 18 -5.01 -7.52 0.40
N GLY A 19 -6.09 -7.06 1.05
CA GLY A 19 -6.05 -6.05 2.10
C GLY A 19 -5.81 -6.67 3.48
N GLY A 20 -4.75 -6.23 4.17
CA GLY A 20 -4.32 -6.78 5.46
C GLY A 20 -5.09 -6.30 6.68
N ILE A 21 -5.94 -5.26 6.59
CA ILE A 21 -6.65 -4.74 7.77
C ILE A 21 -7.57 -5.78 8.45
N PRO A 22 -8.30 -6.67 7.74
CA PRO A 22 -9.14 -7.68 8.39
C PRO A 22 -8.36 -8.77 9.13
N ILE A 23 -7.07 -8.94 8.89
CA ILE A 23 -6.20 -9.90 9.58
C ILE A 23 -6.28 -9.72 11.10
N GLN A 24 -6.46 -8.49 11.59
CA GLN A 24 -6.62 -8.19 13.00
C GLN A 24 -7.81 -8.91 13.69
N ARG A 25 -8.71 -9.53 12.91
CA ARG A 25 -9.93 -10.20 13.40
C ARG A 25 -9.85 -11.73 13.40
N ILE A 26 -8.72 -12.27 12.96
CA ILE A 26 -8.48 -13.71 12.88
C ILE A 26 -7.18 -14.05 13.63
N ASP A 27 -6.80 -15.31 13.64
CA ASP A 27 -5.53 -15.75 14.20
C ASP A 27 -4.43 -15.93 13.12
N GLN A 28 -3.22 -16.24 13.55
CA GLN A 28 -2.09 -16.43 12.62
C GLN A 28 -2.29 -17.65 11.70
N PRO A 29 -2.77 -18.83 12.17
CA PRO A 29 -3.10 -19.94 11.26
C PRO A 29 -4.15 -19.58 10.21
N GLY A 30 -5.16 -18.80 10.57
CA GLY A 30 -6.16 -18.25 9.65
C GLY A 30 -5.55 -17.31 8.62
N THR A 31 -4.64 -16.45 9.05
CA THR A 31 -3.87 -15.56 8.15
C THR A 31 -3.10 -16.37 7.11
N ARG A 32 -2.38 -17.40 7.54
CA ARG A 32 -1.62 -18.29 6.65
C ARG A 32 -2.54 -19.00 5.65
N ALA A 33 -3.67 -19.51 6.09
CA ALA A 33 -4.65 -20.16 5.22
C ALA A 33 -5.21 -19.19 4.16
N LEU A 34 -5.51 -17.95 4.54
CA LEU A 34 -5.99 -16.92 3.62
C LEU A 34 -4.94 -16.50 2.60
N LEU A 35 -3.68 -16.31 3.01
CA LEU A 35 -2.60 -15.96 2.08
C LEU A 35 -2.31 -17.07 1.07
N LYS A 36 -2.36 -18.33 1.53
CA LYS A 36 -2.27 -19.48 0.63
C LYS A 36 -3.40 -19.49 -0.40
N ALA A 37 -4.64 -19.30 0.05
CA ALA A 37 -5.80 -19.25 -0.85
C ALA A 37 -5.74 -18.04 -1.81
N ALA A 38 -5.24 -16.89 -1.35
CA ALA A 38 -5.04 -15.71 -2.20
C ALA A 38 -4.02 -16.00 -3.31
N HIS A 39 -2.89 -16.61 -2.97
CA HIS A 39 -1.88 -17.04 -3.95
C HIS A 39 -2.45 -18.04 -4.96
N GLU A 40 -3.15 -19.08 -4.50
CA GLU A 40 -3.79 -20.08 -5.37
C GLU A 40 -4.86 -19.46 -6.30
N ALA A 41 -5.49 -18.34 -5.88
CA ALA A 41 -6.41 -17.56 -6.72
C ALA A 41 -5.67 -16.61 -7.71
N GLY A 42 -4.34 -16.55 -7.65
CA GLY A 42 -3.50 -15.70 -8.48
C GLY A 42 -3.42 -14.25 -8.02
N ILE A 43 -3.69 -13.97 -6.74
CA ILE A 43 -3.43 -12.67 -6.11
C ILE A 43 -1.97 -12.61 -5.71
N ASN A 44 -1.25 -11.59 -6.18
CA ASN A 44 0.16 -11.36 -5.89
C ASN A 44 0.45 -9.98 -5.26
N TYR A 45 -0.56 -9.21 -4.89
CA TYR A 45 -0.42 -7.91 -4.24
C TYR A 45 -1.02 -7.93 -2.85
N ILE A 46 -0.21 -7.61 -1.84
CA ILE A 46 -0.64 -7.51 -0.44
C ILE A 46 -0.43 -6.07 0.03
N ASP A 47 -1.47 -5.46 0.59
CA ASP A 47 -1.41 -4.15 1.23
C ASP A 47 -1.67 -4.25 2.73
N THR A 48 -0.71 -3.86 3.55
CA THR A 48 -0.79 -3.80 5.01
C THR A 48 -0.36 -2.44 5.55
N ALA A 49 -0.19 -2.30 6.86
CA ALA A 49 0.30 -1.08 7.52
C ALA A 49 0.82 -1.34 8.92
N ARG A 50 1.76 -0.50 9.38
CA ARG A 50 2.20 -0.44 10.79
C ARG A 50 1.04 -0.28 11.77
N ALA A 51 0.03 0.51 11.39
CA ALA A 51 -1.15 0.75 12.23
C ALA A 51 -2.12 -0.44 12.33
N TYR A 52 -1.89 -1.53 11.59
CA TYR A 52 -2.76 -2.71 11.59
C TYR A 52 -2.30 -3.77 12.61
N THR A 53 -1.85 -3.34 13.76
CA THR A 53 -1.44 -4.13 14.94
C THR A 53 -0.57 -5.35 14.59
N VAL A 54 -1.16 -6.53 14.45
CA VAL A 54 -0.47 -7.82 14.20
C VAL A 54 -0.27 -8.13 12.72
N SER A 55 -0.83 -7.31 11.81
CA SER A 55 -0.96 -7.66 10.40
C SER A 55 0.39 -7.90 9.71
N GLU A 56 1.36 -6.98 9.89
CA GLU A 56 2.69 -7.16 9.30
C GLU A 56 3.37 -8.42 9.82
N ALA A 57 3.37 -8.65 11.13
CA ALA A 57 4.02 -9.79 11.75
C ALA A 57 3.39 -11.14 11.30
N TRP A 58 2.08 -11.20 11.21
CA TRP A 58 1.39 -12.43 10.79
C TRP A 58 1.50 -12.68 9.30
N ILE A 59 1.52 -11.63 8.47
CA ILE A 59 1.82 -11.75 7.03
C ILE A 59 3.25 -12.25 6.85
N GLY A 60 4.24 -11.63 7.48
CA GLY A 60 5.64 -11.99 7.37
C GLY A 60 5.90 -13.45 7.79
N GLN A 61 5.36 -13.84 8.95
CA GLN A 61 5.46 -15.22 9.42
C GLN A 61 4.80 -16.19 8.43
N SER A 62 3.61 -15.89 7.93
CA SER A 62 2.88 -16.78 7.02
C SER A 62 3.59 -16.94 5.69
N LEU A 63 4.10 -15.84 5.09
CA LEU A 63 4.83 -15.90 3.84
C LEU A 63 6.13 -16.69 3.98
N GLN A 64 6.85 -16.54 5.10
CA GLN A 64 8.04 -17.31 5.40
C GLN A 64 7.72 -18.81 5.55
N GLU A 65 6.69 -19.17 6.32
CA GLU A 65 6.28 -20.57 6.53
C GLU A 65 5.78 -21.24 5.24
N LEU A 66 5.20 -20.47 4.31
CA LEU A 66 4.72 -20.96 3.03
C LEU A 66 5.81 -20.95 1.93
N GLY A 67 6.92 -20.25 2.14
CA GLY A 67 7.96 -20.04 1.12
C GLY A 67 7.46 -19.17 -0.04
N LEU A 68 6.56 -18.21 0.21
CA LEU A 68 5.87 -17.43 -0.82
C LEU A 68 6.26 -15.93 -0.82
N ARG A 69 7.32 -15.51 -0.09
CA ARG A 69 7.68 -14.08 -0.02
C ARG A 69 7.88 -13.47 -1.42
N ASP A 70 8.59 -14.14 -2.29
CA ASP A 70 8.97 -13.65 -3.62
C ASP A 70 7.84 -13.74 -4.65
N GLU A 71 6.73 -14.41 -4.29
CA GLU A 71 5.54 -14.50 -5.11
C GLU A 71 4.58 -13.31 -4.92
N PHE A 72 4.88 -12.44 -3.93
CA PHE A 72 4.04 -11.30 -3.60
C PHE A 72 4.77 -9.97 -3.70
N VAL A 73 4.11 -8.99 -4.30
CA VAL A 73 4.42 -7.57 -4.18
C VAL A 73 3.85 -7.09 -2.85
N LEU A 74 4.74 -6.79 -1.88
CA LEU A 74 4.34 -6.27 -0.57
C LEU A 74 4.24 -4.75 -0.59
N ALA A 75 3.11 -4.24 -0.14
CA ALA A 75 2.90 -2.83 0.17
C ALA A 75 2.60 -2.66 1.65
N THR A 76 3.30 -1.76 2.29
CA THR A 76 2.99 -1.31 3.65
C THR A 76 3.04 0.20 3.78
N LYS A 77 2.71 0.73 4.97
CA LYS A 77 2.59 2.16 5.20
C LYS A 77 2.71 2.53 6.67
N CYS A 78 3.23 3.72 6.94
CA CYS A 78 3.29 4.27 8.30
C CYS A 78 2.94 5.77 8.32
N ARG A 79 2.83 6.33 9.53
CA ARG A 79 2.47 7.73 9.78
C ARG A 79 3.68 8.60 10.17
N ALA A 80 4.89 8.16 9.88
CA ALA A 80 6.08 8.92 10.17
C ALA A 80 6.09 10.24 9.37
N LEU A 81 6.47 11.33 10.03
CA LEU A 81 6.57 12.66 9.43
C LEU A 81 8.04 13.09 9.26
N THR A 82 8.92 12.62 10.15
CA THR A 82 10.33 12.96 10.14
C THR A 82 11.18 11.81 9.61
N ARG A 83 12.39 12.12 9.15
CA ARG A 83 13.37 11.14 8.70
C ARG A 83 13.63 10.05 9.75
N ALA A 84 13.92 10.44 11.00
CA ALA A 84 14.25 9.48 12.06
C ALA A 84 13.07 8.55 12.39
N GLU A 85 11.83 9.08 12.42
CA GLU A 85 10.63 8.26 12.61
C GLU A 85 10.46 7.27 11.46
N MET A 86 10.66 7.70 10.22
CA MET A 86 10.52 6.84 9.05
C MET A 86 11.56 5.72 9.05
N GLU A 87 12.83 6.03 9.36
CA GLU A 87 13.90 5.03 9.48
C GLU A 87 13.54 3.96 10.53
N ALA A 88 13.03 4.37 11.70
CA ALA A 88 12.62 3.45 12.75
C ALA A 88 11.39 2.61 12.33
N GLN A 89 10.38 3.21 11.72
CA GLN A 89 9.17 2.50 11.26
C GLN A 89 9.47 1.53 10.11
N LEU A 90 10.35 1.90 9.18
CA LEU A 90 10.79 1.02 8.10
C LEU A 90 11.55 -0.19 8.64
N ALA A 91 12.50 0.01 9.54
CA ALA A 91 13.24 -1.07 10.18
C ALA A 91 12.30 -2.07 10.89
N GLN A 92 11.27 -1.54 11.58
CA GLN A 92 10.28 -2.38 12.25
C GLN A 92 9.39 -3.13 11.22
N SER A 93 8.97 -2.48 10.11
CA SER A 93 8.20 -3.14 9.05
C SER A 93 8.99 -4.30 8.44
N LEU A 94 10.28 -4.11 8.14
CA LEU A 94 11.14 -5.17 7.61
C LEU A 94 11.25 -6.35 8.58
N ALA A 95 11.43 -6.06 9.88
CA ALA A 95 11.52 -7.09 10.92
C ALA A 95 10.20 -7.88 11.06
N ASP A 96 9.06 -7.19 11.13
CA ASP A 96 7.75 -7.82 11.28
C ASP A 96 7.35 -8.62 10.03
N LEU A 97 7.60 -8.07 8.83
CA LEU A 97 7.34 -8.74 7.55
C LEU A 97 8.38 -9.83 7.23
N ARG A 98 9.46 -9.96 8.03
CA ARG A 98 10.55 -10.95 7.86
C ARG A 98 11.16 -10.92 6.47
N THR A 99 11.48 -9.73 6.00
CA THR A 99 12.02 -9.48 4.65
C THR A 99 13.11 -8.42 4.70
N ASP A 100 14.00 -8.43 3.74
CA ASP A 100 15.04 -7.41 3.55
C ASP A 100 14.63 -6.27 2.60
N HIS A 101 13.50 -6.41 1.91
CA HIS A 101 12.99 -5.40 1.00
C HIS A 101 11.45 -5.34 0.99
N ILE A 102 10.91 -4.17 0.61
CA ILE A 102 9.47 -3.92 0.44
C ILE A 102 9.27 -3.22 -0.90
N GLU A 103 8.41 -3.77 -1.75
CA GLU A 103 8.21 -3.26 -3.10
C GLU A 103 7.53 -1.89 -3.12
N LEU A 104 6.60 -1.62 -2.19
CA LEU A 104 5.92 -0.32 -2.11
C LEU A 104 5.77 0.13 -0.65
N TYR A 105 6.41 1.25 -0.29
CA TYR A 105 6.24 1.86 1.03
C TYR A 105 5.48 3.17 0.91
N GLN A 106 4.42 3.36 1.74
CA GLN A 106 3.47 4.45 1.56
C GLN A 106 3.39 5.36 2.79
N PHE A 107 3.20 6.66 2.59
CA PHE A 107 2.75 7.59 3.64
C PHE A 107 1.29 7.33 3.96
N HIS A 108 0.97 7.05 5.23
CA HIS A 108 -0.34 6.56 5.65
C HIS A 108 -1.30 7.71 5.99
N ASN A 109 -2.06 8.17 5.01
CA ASN A 109 -3.15 9.15 5.17
C ASN A 109 -2.71 10.43 5.91
N PRO A 110 -1.65 11.13 5.45
CA PRO A 110 -1.27 12.40 6.02
C PRO A 110 -2.34 13.48 5.75
N SER A 111 -2.37 14.51 6.60
CA SER A 111 -3.01 15.79 6.31
C SER A 111 -2.16 16.60 5.31
N LEU A 112 -2.68 17.73 4.82
CA LEU A 112 -1.87 18.63 3.98
C LEU A 112 -0.66 19.22 4.75
N ASP A 113 -0.80 19.48 6.04
CA ASP A 113 0.30 19.99 6.86
C ASP A 113 1.32 18.89 7.18
N ASP A 114 0.87 17.66 7.42
CA ASP A 114 1.76 16.49 7.52
C ASP A 114 2.54 16.29 6.20
N LEU A 115 1.88 16.42 5.05
CA LEU A 115 2.55 16.27 3.76
C LEU A 115 3.64 17.32 3.56
N LYS A 116 3.42 18.58 3.98
CA LYS A 116 4.47 19.62 3.98
C LYS A 116 5.67 19.22 4.84
N THR A 117 5.41 18.66 6.03
CA THR A 117 6.47 18.18 6.94
C THR A 117 7.24 17.00 6.35
N ILE A 118 6.52 16.04 5.75
CA ILE A 118 7.10 14.87 5.06
C ILE A 118 8.06 15.30 3.94
N LEU A 119 7.70 16.36 3.19
CA LEU A 119 8.47 16.85 2.03
C LEU A 119 9.57 17.87 2.40
N ALA A 120 9.57 18.40 3.62
CA ALA A 120 10.57 19.38 4.09
C ALA A 120 11.94 18.71 4.31
N PRO A 121 13.05 19.50 4.37
CA PRO A 121 14.35 18.99 4.79
C PRO A 121 14.27 18.31 6.17
N GLY A 122 14.82 17.10 6.29
CA GLY A 122 14.70 16.25 7.47
C GLY A 122 13.36 15.52 7.59
N GLY A 123 12.48 15.63 6.58
CA GLY A 123 11.21 14.94 6.51
C GLY A 123 11.31 13.45 6.14
N ALA A 124 10.21 12.75 6.29
CA ALA A 124 10.14 11.31 6.11
C ALA A 124 10.45 10.85 4.66
N LEU A 125 10.25 11.73 3.67
CA LEU A 125 10.59 11.42 2.27
C LEU A 125 12.09 11.17 2.08
N GLU A 126 12.95 11.89 2.77
CA GLU A 126 14.41 11.69 2.66
C GLU A 126 14.85 10.28 3.08
N ALA A 127 14.22 9.72 4.12
CA ALA A 127 14.50 8.35 4.55
C ALA A 127 14.08 7.32 3.50
N LEU A 128 12.90 7.49 2.90
CA LEU A 128 12.43 6.58 1.86
C LEU A 128 13.25 6.66 0.57
N LEU A 129 13.72 7.85 0.21
CA LEU A 129 14.63 8.03 -0.93
C LEU A 129 15.97 7.32 -0.68
N ALA A 130 16.55 7.48 0.51
CA ALA A 130 17.78 6.77 0.87
C ALA A 130 17.58 5.24 0.90
N ALA A 131 16.45 4.75 1.41
CA ALA A 131 16.12 3.33 1.40
C ALA A 131 15.90 2.79 -0.02
N LYS A 132 15.34 3.61 -0.92
CA LYS A 132 15.17 3.27 -2.32
C LYS A 132 16.52 3.16 -3.06
N GLU A 133 17.44 4.08 -2.82
CA GLU A 133 18.81 4.01 -3.35
C GLU A 133 19.55 2.75 -2.90
N GLN A 134 19.25 2.25 -1.70
CA GLN A 134 19.82 1.02 -1.13
C GLN A 134 19.10 -0.26 -1.60
N GLY A 135 18.01 -0.15 -2.35
CA GLY A 135 17.19 -1.28 -2.79
C GLY A 135 16.32 -1.90 -1.70
N VAL A 136 16.24 -1.27 -0.52
CA VAL A 136 15.37 -1.72 0.60
C VAL A 136 13.91 -1.39 0.35
N VAL A 137 13.63 -0.28 -0.33
CA VAL A 137 12.29 0.12 -0.80
C VAL A 137 12.31 0.22 -2.31
N GLY A 138 11.37 -0.43 -2.98
CA GLY A 138 11.25 -0.35 -4.44
C GLY A 138 10.62 0.95 -4.90
N HIS A 139 9.46 1.28 -4.36
CA HIS A 139 8.64 2.41 -4.78
C HIS A 139 8.06 3.15 -3.59
N ILE A 140 7.78 4.45 -3.78
CA ILE A 140 7.22 5.33 -2.75
C ILE A 140 5.79 5.70 -3.15
N GLY A 141 4.85 5.50 -2.22
CA GLY A 141 3.45 5.84 -2.41
C GLY A 141 2.86 6.69 -1.29
N ILE A 142 1.60 7.05 -1.47
CA ILE A 142 0.80 7.76 -0.46
C ILE A 142 -0.61 7.20 -0.45
N THR A 143 -1.21 7.11 0.74
CA THR A 143 -2.65 6.88 0.86
C THR A 143 -3.34 8.17 1.31
N ALA A 144 -4.48 8.47 0.77
CA ALA A 144 -5.24 9.68 1.13
C ALA A 144 -6.74 9.35 1.25
N HIS A 145 -7.43 10.08 2.14
CA HIS A 145 -8.88 10.11 2.24
C HIS A 145 -9.44 11.48 1.82
N LEU A 146 -8.58 12.50 1.77
CA LEU A 146 -8.95 13.85 1.33
C LEU A 146 -8.48 14.07 -0.10
N ALA A 147 -9.38 14.53 -0.98
CA ALA A 147 -9.07 14.81 -2.37
C ALA A 147 -7.91 15.84 -2.51
N ALA A 148 -7.86 16.84 -1.62
CA ALA A 148 -6.79 17.84 -1.62
C ALA A 148 -5.40 17.22 -1.38
N VAL A 149 -5.28 16.18 -0.56
CA VAL A 149 -4.00 15.46 -0.35
C VAL A 149 -3.66 14.63 -1.59
N PHE A 150 -4.64 13.96 -2.20
CA PHE A 150 -4.45 13.26 -3.47
C PHE A 150 -3.93 14.23 -4.54
N GLU A 151 -4.61 15.37 -4.70
CA GLU A 151 -4.22 16.40 -5.67
C GLU A 151 -2.79 16.90 -5.44
N ALA A 152 -2.45 17.27 -4.20
CA ALA A 152 -1.09 17.70 -3.85
C ALA A 152 -0.02 16.62 -4.12
N ALA A 153 -0.36 15.34 -3.91
CA ALA A 153 0.55 14.23 -4.16
C ALA A 153 0.85 14.02 -5.67
N LEU A 154 -0.05 14.45 -6.56
CA LEU A 154 0.20 14.37 -8.01
C LEU A 154 1.38 15.25 -8.45
N ASP A 155 1.61 16.36 -7.75
CA ASP A 155 2.67 17.32 -8.06
C ASP A 155 4.03 16.93 -7.43
N VAL A 156 4.10 15.84 -6.66
CA VAL A 156 5.34 15.34 -6.04
C VAL A 156 5.93 14.23 -6.90
N PRO A 157 7.03 14.46 -7.64
CA PRO A 157 7.58 13.46 -8.57
C PRO A 157 8.00 12.15 -7.89
N GLN A 158 8.45 12.22 -6.63
CA GLN A 158 8.93 11.07 -5.87
C GLN A 158 7.80 10.13 -5.40
N ILE A 159 6.56 10.59 -5.39
CA ILE A 159 5.38 9.75 -5.09
C ILE A 159 4.96 9.08 -6.39
N GLU A 160 5.10 7.77 -6.46
CA GLU A 160 4.88 6.96 -7.67
C GLU A 160 3.48 6.33 -7.70
N THR A 161 2.85 6.17 -6.52
CA THR A 161 1.50 5.60 -6.41
C THR A 161 0.63 6.40 -5.45
N VAL A 162 -0.67 6.42 -5.73
CA VAL A 162 -1.68 7.00 -4.84
C VAL A 162 -2.77 5.98 -4.57
N MET A 163 -3.07 5.75 -3.30
CA MET A 163 -4.20 4.93 -2.88
C MET A 163 -5.31 5.83 -2.32
N PHE A 164 -6.53 5.70 -2.87
CA PHE A 164 -7.66 6.56 -2.51
C PHE A 164 -8.98 5.77 -2.52
N PRO A 165 -9.98 6.11 -1.68
CA PRO A 165 -11.29 5.48 -1.73
C PRO A 165 -11.95 5.67 -3.10
N TYR A 166 -12.35 4.55 -3.71
CA TYR A 166 -13.11 4.58 -4.95
C TYR A 166 -13.98 3.33 -5.07
N ASN A 167 -15.26 3.54 -5.22
CA ASN A 167 -16.26 2.48 -5.42
C ASN A 167 -17.52 3.07 -6.09
N ILE A 168 -18.53 2.25 -6.34
CA ILE A 168 -19.77 2.69 -7.02
C ILE A 168 -20.54 3.79 -6.29
N VAL A 169 -20.28 4.01 -4.99
CA VAL A 169 -20.93 5.04 -4.16
C VAL A 169 -20.02 6.25 -3.97
N GLU A 170 -18.73 6.02 -3.72
CA GLU A 170 -17.71 7.05 -3.49
C GLU A 170 -16.92 7.33 -4.78
N GLN A 171 -17.40 8.26 -5.60
CA GLN A 171 -16.80 8.60 -6.91
C GLN A 171 -16.08 9.96 -6.94
N GLN A 172 -15.89 10.59 -5.80
CA GLN A 172 -15.24 11.90 -5.68
C GLN A 172 -13.80 11.94 -6.19
N GLY A 173 -13.14 10.78 -6.34
CA GLY A 173 -11.80 10.65 -6.90
C GLY A 173 -11.74 10.49 -8.41
N ALA A 174 -12.85 10.42 -9.14
CA ALA A 174 -12.86 10.03 -10.56
C ALA A 174 -11.95 10.93 -11.45
N GLU A 175 -12.06 12.27 -11.30
CA GLU A 175 -11.23 13.20 -12.06
C GLU A 175 -9.75 13.11 -11.65
N LEU A 176 -9.47 12.92 -10.36
CA LEU A 176 -8.12 12.76 -9.84
C LEU A 176 -7.47 11.45 -10.32
N ILE A 177 -8.25 10.39 -10.50
CA ILE A 177 -7.78 9.11 -11.08
C ILE A 177 -7.29 9.32 -12.51
N ALA A 178 -8.05 10.07 -13.33
CA ALA A 178 -7.64 10.40 -14.70
C ALA A 178 -6.34 11.22 -14.72
N ARG A 179 -6.20 12.20 -13.83
CA ARG A 179 -4.96 12.99 -13.67
C ARG A 179 -3.79 12.13 -13.16
N CYS A 180 -4.04 11.22 -12.22
CA CYS A 180 -3.06 10.25 -11.72
C CYS A 180 -2.50 9.40 -12.87
N HIS A 181 -3.38 8.86 -13.70
CA HIS A 181 -3.00 8.10 -14.90
C HIS A 181 -2.20 8.95 -15.90
N ALA A 182 -2.65 10.18 -16.16
CA ALA A 182 -1.94 11.10 -17.06
C ALA A 182 -0.53 11.48 -16.55
N ALA A 183 -0.35 11.51 -15.22
CA ALA A 183 0.95 11.72 -14.58
C ALA A 183 1.83 10.45 -14.53
N GLY A 184 1.34 9.32 -15.07
CA GLY A 184 2.06 8.04 -15.04
C GLY A 184 2.12 7.37 -13.65
N LYS A 185 1.40 7.89 -12.65
CA LYS A 185 1.38 7.33 -11.30
C LYS A 185 0.42 6.15 -11.21
N GLY A 186 0.77 5.15 -10.37
CA GLY A 186 -0.11 4.03 -10.08
C GLY A 186 -1.28 4.45 -9.19
N PHE A 187 -2.50 4.04 -9.56
CA PHE A 187 -3.69 4.24 -8.73
C PHE A 187 -4.12 2.93 -8.09
N ILE A 188 -4.37 2.96 -6.78
CA ILE A 188 -4.88 1.82 -6.01
C ILE A 188 -6.21 2.22 -5.38
N ALA A 189 -7.29 1.54 -5.77
CA ALA A 189 -8.60 1.74 -5.16
C ALA A 189 -8.67 1.08 -3.79
N MET A 190 -8.84 1.87 -2.72
CA MET A 190 -9.19 1.32 -1.42
C MET A 190 -10.71 1.30 -1.22
N LYS A 191 -11.18 0.40 -0.37
CA LYS A 191 -12.62 0.23 -0.04
C LYS A 191 -13.51 -0.04 -1.27
N PRO A 192 -13.14 -0.91 -2.21
CA PRO A 192 -13.97 -1.18 -3.39
C PRO A 192 -15.35 -1.74 -3.03
N LEU A 193 -15.51 -2.33 -1.83
CA LEU A 193 -16.77 -2.80 -1.26
C LEU A 193 -17.35 -1.82 -0.21
N ALA A 194 -16.98 -0.53 -0.24
CA ALA A 194 -17.40 0.50 0.72
C ALA A 194 -17.25 0.06 2.20
N GLY A 195 -16.12 -0.60 2.53
CA GLY A 195 -15.88 -1.11 3.88
C GLY A 195 -16.74 -2.32 4.27
N GLY A 196 -17.38 -2.99 3.32
CA GLY A 196 -18.29 -4.12 3.51
C GLY A 196 -19.77 -3.75 3.45
N ALA A 197 -20.10 -2.48 3.17
CA ALA A 197 -21.49 -2.07 2.98
C ALA A 197 -22.07 -2.55 1.64
N ILE A 198 -21.22 -2.84 0.65
CA ILE A 198 -21.63 -3.46 -0.62
C ILE A 198 -21.36 -4.96 -0.50
N GLU A 199 -22.42 -5.74 -0.34
CA GLU A 199 -22.34 -7.20 -0.16
C GLU A 199 -22.20 -7.94 -1.51
N ASP A 200 -22.73 -7.39 -2.62
CA ASP A 200 -22.57 -7.96 -3.95
C ASP A 200 -21.25 -7.55 -4.58
N GLY A 201 -20.24 -8.41 -4.44
CA GLY A 201 -18.92 -8.19 -5.03
C GLY A 201 -18.92 -8.13 -6.56
N ARG A 202 -19.90 -8.74 -7.25
CA ARG A 202 -20.01 -8.64 -8.71
C ARG A 202 -20.50 -7.26 -9.14
N LEU A 203 -21.39 -6.66 -8.35
CA LEU A 203 -21.85 -5.30 -8.58
C LEU A 203 -20.74 -4.28 -8.28
N ALA A 204 -19.99 -4.50 -7.21
CA ALA A 204 -18.94 -3.58 -6.76
C ALA A 204 -17.74 -3.51 -7.70
N LEU A 205 -17.42 -4.61 -8.40
CA LEU A 205 -16.18 -4.77 -9.19
C LEU A 205 -16.40 -4.71 -10.71
N ARG A 206 -17.58 -4.29 -11.15
CA ARG A 206 -17.89 -4.01 -12.57
C ARG A 206 -17.51 -2.59 -12.94
#